data_d5e6bcaa5965e3bc2427fa5fa59ab534
#
_entry.id   d5e6bcaa5965e3bc2427fa5fa59ab534
#
_cell.length_a   1.000
_cell.length_b   1.000
_cell.length_c   1.000
_cell.angle_alpha   90.00
_cell.angle_beta   90.00
_cell.angle_gamma   90.00
#
_symmetry.space_group_name_H-M   'P 1'
#
loop_
_entity.id
_entity.type
_entity.pdbx_description
1 polymer ?
#
loop_
_entity_poly.entity_id
_entity_poly.type
_entity_poly.pdbx_seq_one_letter_code
_entity_poly.pdbx_strand_id
1 'polypeptide(L)'
;SSDLIYIYFVLELLQGGELFTHLRNKGKLPESSARFYAASVVYAFATLHSKKIAYRDLKPENLVMNSNGYVKLVDFGLAKQLMSGKTWTLCGTPDYLAPEIILNEGHDLAVDYWALGVLIFEMVVGAPPFYADDPMEVYEKILGGNPAMPSFFTRNLSDLIKKLLRSQQGKRLGNTRGGTAAVIKHKWFSSFDWAGLEKMETRAPYKPAISSKEDIGNFDVFDEGETPSSSDWSPDLLS
;
A
#
# COMPACT_ATOMS: atom_id res chain seq x y z
N SER A 1 -26.71 3.25 -4.94
CA SER A 1 -28.03 2.79 -5.38
C SER A 1 -27.99 1.29 -5.63
N SER A 2 -29.12 0.66 -5.58
CA SER A 2 -29.31 -0.76 -5.88
C SER A 2 -30.62 -0.93 -6.65
N ASP A 3 -30.66 -1.91 -7.52
CA ASP A 3 -31.89 -2.52 -8.05
C ASP A 3 -32.05 -3.92 -7.44
N LEU A 4 -32.95 -4.74 -7.98
CA LEU A 4 -33.19 -6.10 -7.46
C LEU A 4 -32.03 -7.09 -7.76
N ILE A 5 -31.03 -6.69 -8.56
CA ILE A 5 -29.97 -7.57 -9.06
C ILE A 5 -28.58 -7.02 -8.71
N TYR A 6 -28.39 -5.69 -8.70
CA TYR A 6 -27.08 -5.05 -8.58
C TYR A 6 -27.01 -4.03 -7.46
N ILE A 7 -25.82 -3.92 -6.86
CA ILE A 7 -25.43 -2.83 -5.98
C ILE A 7 -24.45 -1.94 -6.74
N TYR A 8 -24.74 -0.65 -6.83
CA TYR A 8 -23.90 0.31 -7.55
C TYR A 8 -23.16 1.21 -6.58
N PHE A 9 -21.82 1.28 -6.73
CA PHE A 9 -20.96 2.21 -6.03
C PHE A 9 -20.50 3.29 -7.00
N VAL A 10 -20.77 4.56 -6.70
CA VAL A 10 -20.27 5.70 -7.48
C VAL A 10 -19.05 6.24 -6.74
N LEU A 11 -17.89 6.16 -7.38
CA LEU A 11 -16.60 6.54 -6.83
C LEU A 11 -15.96 7.66 -7.67
N GLU A 12 -14.97 8.34 -7.10
CA GLU A 12 -14.14 9.28 -7.85
C GLU A 12 -13.32 8.52 -8.90
N LEU A 13 -13.31 9.00 -10.15
CA LEU A 13 -12.48 8.46 -11.21
C LEU A 13 -11.03 8.97 -11.06
N LEU A 14 -10.09 8.07 -10.86
CA LEU A 14 -8.66 8.32 -10.85
C LEU A 14 -8.07 7.81 -12.18
N GLN A 15 -7.69 8.72 -13.07
CA GLN A 15 -7.38 8.38 -14.46
C GLN A 15 -5.93 7.93 -14.72
N GLY A 16 -5.07 8.01 -13.71
CA GLY A 16 -3.62 7.78 -13.89
C GLY A 16 -3.17 6.32 -13.85
N GLY A 17 -4.09 5.37 -13.61
CA GLY A 17 -3.76 3.96 -13.46
C GLY A 17 -3.09 3.64 -12.12
N GLU A 18 -2.79 2.37 -11.92
CA GLU A 18 -2.17 1.87 -10.70
C GLU A 18 -0.66 2.19 -10.67
N LEU A 19 -0.12 2.45 -9.47
CA LEU A 19 1.33 2.56 -9.28
C LEU A 19 2.05 1.26 -9.66
N PHE A 20 1.37 0.12 -9.51
CA PHE A 20 1.86 -1.20 -9.93
C PHE A 20 2.21 -1.23 -11.41
N THR A 21 1.28 -0.82 -12.29
CA THR A 21 1.49 -0.80 -13.75
C THR A 21 2.66 0.12 -14.11
N HIS A 22 2.75 1.30 -13.46
CA HIS A 22 3.88 2.20 -13.66
C HIS A 22 5.21 1.59 -13.21
N LEU A 23 5.26 0.95 -12.04
CA LEU A 23 6.44 0.28 -11.52
C LEU A 23 6.87 -0.88 -12.43
N ARG A 24 5.94 -1.73 -12.84
CA ARG A 24 6.17 -2.86 -13.75
C ARG A 24 6.76 -2.40 -15.08
N ASN A 25 6.24 -1.34 -15.68
CA ASN A 25 6.73 -0.79 -16.94
C ASN A 25 8.14 -0.17 -16.83
N LYS A 26 8.50 0.37 -15.65
CA LYS A 26 9.83 0.97 -15.38
C LYS A 26 10.83 -0.04 -14.83
N GLY A 27 10.38 -1.19 -14.33
CA GLY A 27 11.17 -2.19 -13.62
C GLY A 27 11.51 -1.76 -12.20
N LYS A 28 11.94 -0.52 -11.99
CA LYS A 28 12.21 0.08 -10.68
C LYS A 28 12.16 1.60 -10.75
N LEU A 29 11.97 2.25 -9.60
CA LEU A 29 11.93 3.70 -9.51
C LEU A 29 13.22 4.26 -8.88
N PRO A 30 13.65 5.47 -9.28
CA PRO A 30 14.66 6.23 -8.55
C PRO A 30 14.22 6.46 -7.09
N GLU A 31 15.18 6.51 -6.16
CA GLU A 31 14.91 6.73 -4.74
C GLU A 31 14.11 8.01 -4.47
N SER A 32 14.31 9.08 -5.26
CA SER A 32 13.55 10.32 -5.16
C SER A 32 12.06 10.13 -5.51
N SER A 33 11.75 9.32 -6.53
CA SER A 33 10.38 9.00 -6.92
C SER A 33 9.70 8.10 -5.88
N ALA A 34 10.41 7.07 -5.39
CA ALA A 34 9.93 6.21 -4.32
C ALA A 34 9.62 7.01 -3.04
N ARG A 35 10.44 8.03 -2.74
CA ARG A 35 10.21 8.94 -1.59
C ARG A 35 8.92 9.74 -1.74
N PHE A 36 8.60 10.23 -2.92
CA PHE A 36 7.36 10.97 -3.18
C PHE A 36 6.12 10.09 -2.92
N TYR A 37 6.09 8.88 -3.49
CA TYR A 37 4.96 7.96 -3.29
C TYR A 37 4.89 7.44 -1.85
N ALA A 38 6.02 7.12 -1.24
CA ALA A 38 6.07 6.74 0.17
C ALA A 38 5.56 7.86 1.09
N ALA A 39 5.89 9.13 0.81
CA ALA A 39 5.39 10.28 1.57
C ALA A 39 3.86 10.40 1.47
N SER A 40 3.28 10.16 0.28
CA SER A 40 1.83 10.15 0.08
C SER A 40 1.15 9.06 0.94
N VAL A 41 1.74 7.85 1.00
CA VAL A 41 1.25 6.76 1.86
C VAL A 41 1.37 7.11 3.33
N VAL A 42 2.51 7.67 3.76
CA VAL A 42 2.71 8.12 5.17
C VAL A 42 1.67 9.16 5.56
N TYR A 43 1.32 10.08 4.66
CA TYR A 43 0.27 11.08 4.88
C TYR A 43 -1.12 10.43 5.04
N ALA A 44 -1.44 9.46 4.18
CA ALA A 44 -2.68 8.69 4.30
C ALA A 44 -2.74 7.93 5.63
N PHE A 45 -1.65 7.25 6.03
CA PHE A 45 -1.57 6.55 7.31
C PHE A 45 -1.66 7.48 8.52
N ALA A 46 -1.12 8.71 8.44
CA ALA A 46 -1.31 9.69 9.51
C ALA A 46 -2.80 9.94 9.79
N THR A 47 -3.60 10.03 8.73
CA THR A 47 -5.06 10.22 8.84
C THR A 47 -5.77 8.98 9.36
N LEU A 48 -5.48 7.79 8.81
CA LEU A 48 -6.12 6.54 9.21
C LEU A 48 -5.78 6.16 10.66
N HIS A 49 -4.50 6.21 11.00
CA HIS A 49 -4.02 5.83 12.34
C HIS A 49 -4.47 6.80 13.43
N SER A 50 -4.69 8.09 13.12
CA SER A 50 -5.30 9.04 14.07
C SER A 50 -6.72 8.61 14.47
N LYS A 51 -7.42 7.89 13.57
CA LYS A 51 -8.76 7.31 13.79
C LYS A 51 -8.71 5.85 14.26
N LYS A 52 -7.52 5.33 14.59
CA LYS A 52 -7.27 3.93 14.97
C LYS A 52 -7.71 2.93 13.87
N ILE A 53 -7.60 3.30 12.61
CA ILE A 53 -7.90 2.44 11.47
C ILE A 53 -6.60 1.85 10.95
N ALA A 54 -6.47 0.51 10.96
CA ALA A 54 -5.44 -0.23 10.24
C ALA A 54 -5.93 -0.49 8.81
N TYR A 55 -5.10 -0.23 7.83
CA TYR A 55 -5.45 -0.41 6.42
C TYR A 55 -5.28 -1.87 5.98
N ARG A 56 -4.16 -2.52 6.29
CA ARG A 56 -3.86 -3.96 6.19
C ARG A 56 -3.70 -4.54 4.79
N ASP A 57 -3.82 -3.75 3.73
CA ASP A 57 -3.61 -4.22 2.35
C ASP A 57 -2.82 -3.21 1.49
N LEU A 58 -1.77 -2.62 2.07
CA LEU A 58 -0.89 -1.76 1.29
C LEU A 58 -0.09 -2.59 0.28
N LYS A 59 -0.21 -2.21 -1.00
CA LYS A 59 0.53 -2.75 -2.15
C LYS A 59 0.45 -1.76 -3.30
N PRO A 60 1.31 -1.87 -4.35
CA PRO A 60 1.30 -0.93 -5.47
C PRO A 60 -0.01 -0.90 -6.26
N GLU A 61 -0.77 -2.01 -6.30
CA GLU A 61 -2.08 -2.12 -6.95
C GLU A 61 -3.14 -1.23 -6.28
N ASN A 62 -3.04 -1.08 -4.95
CA ASN A 62 -3.97 -0.28 -4.16
C ASN A 62 -3.58 1.21 -4.08
N LEU A 63 -2.60 1.63 -4.89
CA LEU A 63 -2.18 3.01 -5.05
C LEU A 63 -2.50 3.48 -6.46
N VAL A 64 -3.59 4.23 -6.62
CA VAL A 64 -4.06 4.70 -7.92
C VAL A 64 -3.71 6.18 -8.11
N MET A 65 -3.16 6.51 -9.28
CA MET A 65 -2.73 7.86 -9.61
C MET A 65 -3.88 8.72 -10.12
N ASN A 66 -3.92 9.98 -9.70
CA ASN A 66 -4.75 10.99 -10.32
C ASN A 66 -4.08 11.59 -11.57
N SER A 67 -4.77 12.49 -12.25
CA SER A 67 -4.29 13.18 -13.46
C SER A 67 -3.00 14.01 -13.26
N ASN A 68 -2.67 14.35 -12.02
CA ASN A 68 -1.45 15.10 -11.68
C ASN A 68 -0.29 14.21 -11.23
N GLY A 69 -0.48 12.87 -11.17
CA GLY A 69 0.54 11.91 -10.76
C GLY A 69 0.65 11.71 -9.24
N TYR A 70 -0.29 12.22 -8.47
CA TYR A 70 -0.42 11.93 -7.04
C TYR A 70 -1.18 10.64 -6.84
N VAL A 71 -0.77 9.82 -5.88
CA VAL A 71 -1.44 8.56 -5.58
C VAL A 71 -2.48 8.74 -4.49
N LYS A 72 -3.59 8.01 -4.64
CA LYS A 72 -4.60 7.81 -3.60
C LYS A 72 -4.62 6.35 -3.20
N LEU A 73 -4.82 6.11 -1.92
CA LEU A 73 -5.03 4.79 -1.36
C LEU A 73 -6.47 4.39 -1.63
N VAL A 74 -6.68 3.25 -2.28
CA VAL A 74 -8.00 2.71 -2.65
C VAL A 74 -8.21 1.35 -1.98
N ASP A 75 -9.37 0.74 -2.16
CA ASP A 75 -9.76 -0.55 -1.58
C ASP A 75 -9.58 -0.65 -0.06
N PHE A 76 -10.64 -0.32 0.66
CA PHE A 76 -10.71 -0.41 2.11
C PHE A 76 -11.37 -1.72 2.59
N GLY A 77 -11.50 -2.72 1.73
CA GLY A 77 -12.14 -4.01 2.02
C GLY A 77 -11.54 -4.74 3.21
N LEU A 78 -10.23 -4.58 3.42
CA LEU A 78 -9.52 -5.16 4.57
C LEU A 78 -9.29 -4.16 5.71
N ALA A 79 -9.68 -2.90 5.59
CA ALA A 79 -9.44 -1.90 6.63
C ALA A 79 -10.29 -2.19 7.88
N LYS A 80 -9.71 -1.94 9.06
CA LYS A 80 -10.39 -2.21 10.33
C LYS A 80 -10.10 -1.15 11.37
N GLN A 81 -11.16 -0.65 12.01
CA GLN A 81 -11.01 0.20 13.18
C GLN A 81 -10.74 -0.66 14.41
N LEU A 82 -9.64 -0.38 15.09
CA LEU A 82 -9.12 -1.18 16.23
C LEU A 82 -9.56 -0.56 17.56
N MET A 83 -10.82 -0.76 17.94
CA MET A 83 -11.35 -0.23 19.21
C MET A 83 -10.72 -0.90 20.44
N SER A 84 -10.42 -2.20 20.36
CA SER A 84 -9.77 -2.99 21.40
C SER A 84 -8.23 -3.04 21.30
N GLY A 85 -7.65 -2.33 20.34
CA GLY A 85 -6.19 -2.23 20.15
C GLY A 85 -5.60 -3.30 19.23
N LYS A 86 -6.11 -4.53 19.19
CA LYS A 86 -5.59 -5.62 18.34
C LYS A 86 -6.68 -6.41 17.60
N THR A 87 -6.28 -7.07 16.51
CA THR A 87 -7.08 -8.04 15.75
C THR A 87 -6.23 -9.24 15.34
N TRP A 88 -6.88 -10.37 14.98
CA TRP A 88 -6.20 -11.65 14.67
C TRP A 88 -6.55 -12.19 13.29
N THR A 89 -7.33 -11.47 12.49
CA THR A 89 -7.73 -11.92 11.15
C THR A 89 -6.51 -12.04 10.24
N LEU A 90 -6.22 -13.23 9.73
CA LEU A 90 -5.21 -13.44 8.70
C LEU A 90 -5.73 -12.85 7.38
N CYS A 91 -5.20 -11.71 6.98
CA CYS A 91 -5.58 -11.03 5.75
C CYS A 91 -4.44 -10.16 5.22
N GLY A 92 -4.47 -9.87 3.94
CA GLY A 92 -3.47 -9.10 3.21
C GLY A 92 -2.78 -9.92 2.12
N THR A 93 -1.89 -9.29 1.39
CA THR A 93 -1.12 -9.88 0.30
C THR A 93 0.13 -10.56 0.87
N PRO A 94 0.44 -11.84 0.52
CA PRO A 94 1.52 -12.64 1.14
C PRO A 94 2.85 -11.92 1.31
N ASP A 95 3.39 -11.29 0.25
CA ASP A 95 4.67 -10.58 0.27
C ASP A 95 4.73 -9.39 1.23
N TYR A 96 3.56 -8.86 1.60
CA TYR A 96 3.37 -7.66 2.44
C TYR A 96 2.98 -7.96 3.88
N LEU A 97 2.73 -9.26 4.21
CA LEU A 97 2.31 -9.64 5.55
C LEU A 97 3.42 -9.38 6.57
N ALA A 98 3.02 -8.77 7.69
CA ALA A 98 3.91 -8.63 8.83
C ALA A 98 4.07 -9.96 9.60
N PRO A 99 5.23 -10.22 10.25
CA PRO A 99 5.49 -11.46 10.96
C PRO A 99 4.40 -11.84 11.98
N GLU A 100 3.88 -10.86 12.70
CA GLU A 100 2.83 -11.05 13.72
C GLU A 100 1.49 -11.51 13.15
N ILE A 101 1.20 -11.25 11.85
CA ILE A 101 0.02 -11.77 11.16
C ILE A 101 0.22 -13.26 10.88
N ILE A 102 1.39 -13.62 10.34
CA ILE A 102 1.76 -15.02 10.03
C ILE A 102 1.77 -15.88 11.30
N LEU A 103 2.32 -15.34 12.39
CA LEU A 103 2.41 -16.04 13.70
C LEU A 103 1.10 -16.01 14.50
N ASN A 104 0.06 -15.31 14.01
CA ASN A 104 -1.21 -15.15 14.72
C ASN A 104 -1.05 -14.61 16.17
N GLU A 105 -0.11 -13.66 16.38
CA GLU A 105 0.18 -13.06 17.69
C GLU A 105 -0.72 -11.84 18.02
N GLY A 106 -1.69 -11.57 17.14
CA GLY A 106 -2.50 -10.35 17.19
C GLY A 106 -1.72 -9.13 16.72
N HIS A 107 -2.34 -8.38 15.84
CA HIS A 107 -1.73 -7.23 15.16
C HIS A 107 -2.52 -5.94 15.35
N ASP A 108 -1.83 -4.81 15.18
CA ASP A 108 -2.36 -3.47 15.30
C ASP A 108 -1.94 -2.61 14.09
N LEU A 109 -1.91 -1.29 14.24
CA LEU A 109 -1.49 -0.34 13.20
C LEU A 109 -0.05 -0.57 12.70
N ALA A 110 0.76 -1.32 13.46
CA ALA A 110 2.16 -1.58 13.10
C ALA A 110 2.32 -2.34 11.78
N VAL A 111 1.32 -3.14 11.38
CA VAL A 111 1.38 -3.91 10.13
C VAL A 111 1.45 -3.01 8.90
N ASP A 112 0.84 -1.83 8.95
CA ASP A 112 0.87 -0.86 7.86
C ASP A 112 2.29 -0.27 7.66
N TYR A 113 3.05 -0.08 8.73
CA TYR A 113 4.45 0.36 8.64
C TYR A 113 5.40 -0.72 8.15
N TRP A 114 5.12 -1.99 8.45
CA TRP A 114 5.82 -3.11 7.83
C TRP A 114 5.59 -3.10 6.33
N ALA A 115 4.33 -3.07 5.90
CA ALA A 115 3.95 -3.02 4.49
C ALA A 115 4.53 -1.79 3.76
N LEU A 116 4.62 -0.63 4.43
CA LEU A 116 5.32 0.54 3.91
C LEU A 116 6.81 0.26 3.66
N GLY A 117 7.46 -0.49 4.53
CA GLY A 117 8.86 -0.91 4.35
C GLY A 117 9.03 -1.81 3.13
N VAL A 118 8.11 -2.77 2.94
CA VAL A 118 8.07 -3.64 1.75
C VAL A 118 7.85 -2.81 0.49
N LEU A 119 6.86 -1.92 0.47
CA LEU A 119 6.55 -1.05 -0.67
C LEU A 119 7.74 -0.18 -1.09
N ILE A 120 8.41 0.47 -0.14
CA ILE A 120 9.57 1.31 -0.45
C ILE A 120 10.70 0.46 -1.05
N PHE A 121 10.95 -0.72 -0.49
CA PHE A 121 11.95 -1.65 -1.01
C PHE A 121 11.61 -2.05 -2.45
N GLU A 122 10.38 -2.50 -2.69
CA GLU A 122 9.90 -2.93 -4.01
C GLU A 122 9.97 -1.80 -5.04
N MET A 123 9.55 -0.59 -4.70
CA MET A 123 9.66 0.55 -5.63
C MET A 123 11.11 0.79 -6.10
N VAL A 124 12.11 0.60 -5.24
CA VAL A 124 13.52 0.90 -5.55
C VAL A 124 14.26 -0.30 -6.17
N VAL A 125 13.82 -1.51 -5.89
CA VAL A 125 14.44 -2.77 -6.38
C VAL A 125 13.71 -3.33 -7.58
N GLY A 126 12.36 -3.22 -7.62
CA GLY A 126 11.48 -3.82 -8.61
C GLY A 126 10.88 -5.16 -8.17
N ALA A 127 11.19 -5.62 -6.95
CA ALA A 127 10.62 -6.82 -6.35
C ALA A 127 10.55 -6.67 -4.82
N PRO A 128 9.60 -7.35 -4.13
CA PRO A 128 9.52 -7.36 -2.68
C PRO A 128 10.78 -7.92 -2.00
N PRO A 129 11.09 -7.51 -0.75
CA PRO A 129 12.33 -7.92 -0.06
C PRO A 129 12.40 -9.40 0.30
N PHE A 130 11.28 -10.10 0.33
CA PHE A 130 11.14 -11.49 0.75
C PHE A 130 10.59 -12.40 -0.35
N TYR A 131 10.65 -11.92 -1.59
CA TYR A 131 10.10 -12.64 -2.75
C TYR A 131 10.57 -14.10 -2.84
N ALA A 132 9.64 -14.99 -3.15
CA ALA A 132 9.84 -16.38 -3.55
C ALA A 132 8.66 -16.81 -4.44
N ASP A 133 8.85 -17.90 -5.19
CA ASP A 133 7.78 -18.44 -6.03
C ASP A 133 6.71 -19.20 -5.20
N ASP A 134 7.14 -19.81 -4.07
CA ASP A 134 6.24 -20.48 -3.12
C ASP A 134 5.85 -19.52 -1.97
N PRO A 135 4.55 -19.34 -1.69
CA PRO A 135 4.08 -18.55 -0.56
C PRO A 135 4.63 -18.99 0.81
N MET A 136 4.87 -20.28 1.01
CA MET A 136 5.43 -20.78 2.28
C MET A 136 6.88 -20.33 2.45
N GLU A 137 7.66 -20.32 1.36
CA GLU A 137 9.03 -19.81 1.37
C GLU A 137 9.05 -18.29 1.63
N VAL A 138 8.05 -17.52 1.10
CA VAL A 138 7.88 -16.09 1.43
C VAL A 138 7.70 -15.93 2.95
N TYR A 139 6.83 -16.73 3.58
CA TYR A 139 6.60 -16.67 5.03
C TYR A 139 7.86 -17.00 5.83
N GLU A 140 8.62 -18.02 5.44
CA GLU A 140 9.89 -18.36 6.08
C GLU A 140 10.89 -17.19 6.01
N LYS A 141 11.02 -16.54 4.85
CA LYS A 141 11.88 -15.36 4.67
C LYS A 141 11.42 -14.17 5.52
N ILE A 142 10.11 -13.92 5.59
CA ILE A 142 9.55 -12.87 6.44
C ILE A 142 9.86 -13.13 7.92
N LEU A 143 9.65 -14.36 8.38
CA LEU A 143 9.93 -14.77 9.77
C LEU A 143 11.44 -14.72 10.08
N GLY A 144 12.30 -15.01 9.11
CA GLY A 144 13.74 -14.84 9.21
C GLY A 144 14.18 -13.38 9.37
N GLY A 145 13.39 -12.43 8.91
CA GLY A 145 13.46 -11.00 9.25
C GLY A 145 14.69 -10.22 8.78
N ASN A 146 15.49 -10.76 7.84
CA ASN A 146 16.71 -10.15 7.37
C ASN A 146 16.72 -9.98 5.84
N PRO A 147 16.06 -8.96 5.28
CA PRO A 147 16.09 -8.74 3.84
C PRO A 147 17.50 -8.33 3.40
N ALA A 148 17.94 -8.85 2.26
CA ALA A 148 19.19 -8.46 1.65
C ALA A 148 19.14 -7.00 1.19
N MET A 149 19.98 -6.13 1.77
CA MET A 149 20.05 -4.72 1.38
C MET A 149 20.95 -4.55 0.16
N PRO A 150 20.43 -4.10 -0.99
CA PRO A 150 21.26 -3.83 -2.16
C PRO A 150 22.34 -2.79 -1.89
N SER A 151 23.53 -2.98 -2.47
CA SER A 151 24.67 -2.07 -2.29
C SER A 151 24.43 -0.66 -2.84
N PHE A 152 23.49 -0.48 -3.75
CA PHE A 152 23.14 0.81 -4.33
C PHE A 152 22.16 1.64 -3.45
N PHE A 153 21.64 1.07 -2.36
CA PHE A 153 20.82 1.83 -1.43
C PHE A 153 21.64 2.91 -0.73
N THR A 154 21.06 4.12 -0.63
CA THR A 154 21.67 5.12 0.25
C THR A 154 21.62 4.63 1.71
N ARG A 155 22.55 5.13 2.53
CA ARG A 155 22.60 4.82 3.96
C ARG A 155 21.27 5.15 4.67
N ASN A 156 20.64 6.25 4.28
CA ASN A 156 19.36 6.68 4.87
C ASN A 156 18.21 5.78 4.46
N LEU A 157 18.17 5.29 3.22
CA LEU A 157 17.17 4.34 2.75
C LEU A 157 17.31 3.01 3.48
N SER A 158 18.55 2.46 3.55
CA SER A 158 18.83 1.21 4.27
C SER A 158 18.42 1.29 5.75
N ASP A 159 18.67 2.43 6.40
CA ASP A 159 18.30 2.65 7.79
C ASP A 159 16.77 2.71 7.98
N LEU A 160 16.06 3.39 7.07
CA LEU A 160 14.59 3.45 7.09
C LEU A 160 13.98 2.05 6.93
N ILE A 161 14.38 1.31 5.89
CA ILE A 161 13.86 -0.04 5.61
C ILE A 161 14.10 -0.96 6.82
N LYS A 162 15.33 -0.99 7.38
CA LYS A 162 15.65 -1.78 8.57
C LYS A 162 14.78 -1.44 9.78
N LYS A 163 14.37 -0.19 9.94
CA LYS A 163 13.53 0.27 11.04
C LYS A 163 12.04 -0.05 10.81
N LEU A 164 11.57 0.00 9.57
CA LEU A 164 10.21 -0.38 9.20
C LEU A 164 10.02 -1.90 9.23
N LEU A 165 11.01 -2.67 8.73
CA LEU A 165 10.98 -4.14 8.72
C LEU A 165 11.53 -4.76 10.02
N ARG A 166 11.17 -4.17 11.18
CA ARG A 166 11.44 -4.77 12.49
C ARG A 166 10.38 -5.80 12.82
N SER A 167 10.78 -7.05 13.07
CA SER A 167 9.85 -8.13 13.47
C SER A 167 9.13 -7.78 14.77
N GLN A 168 9.81 -7.21 15.75
CA GLN A 168 9.19 -6.77 16.99
C GLN A 168 8.32 -5.52 16.76
N GLN A 169 6.99 -5.67 16.83
CA GLN A 169 6.00 -4.60 16.61
C GLN A 169 6.33 -3.33 17.39
N GLY A 170 6.61 -3.44 18.70
CA GLY A 170 6.88 -2.29 19.58
C GLY A 170 8.19 -1.53 19.28
N LYS A 171 9.10 -2.12 18.48
CA LYS A 171 10.35 -1.47 18.03
C LYS A 171 10.29 -1.00 16.57
N ARG A 172 9.20 -1.31 15.87
CA ARG A 172 9.00 -0.90 14.48
C ARG A 172 8.79 0.61 14.39
N LEU A 173 9.49 1.26 13.47
CA LEU A 173 9.32 2.69 13.22
C LEU A 173 7.85 2.95 12.81
N GLY A 174 7.26 4.00 13.36
CA GLY A 174 5.83 4.29 13.22
C GLY A 174 4.98 3.73 14.36
N ASN A 175 5.36 2.60 14.98
CA ASN A 175 4.68 2.05 16.15
C ASN A 175 5.38 2.38 17.48
N THR A 176 6.49 3.10 17.43
CA THR A 176 7.14 3.66 18.62
C THR A 176 6.37 4.88 19.15
N ARG A 177 6.76 5.40 20.36
CA ARG A 177 6.13 6.57 21.01
C ARG A 177 5.94 7.78 20.07
N GLY A 178 6.78 7.93 19.02
CA GLY A 178 6.68 9.01 18.04
C GLY A 178 5.62 8.82 16.96
N GLY A 179 5.03 7.62 16.84
CA GLY A 179 4.01 7.32 15.83
C GLY A 179 4.46 7.67 14.42
N THR A 180 3.51 8.04 13.56
CA THR A 180 3.78 8.47 12.16
C THR A 180 4.76 9.65 12.09
N ALA A 181 4.76 10.55 13.11
CA ALA A 181 5.70 11.67 13.13
C ALA A 181 7.16 11.21 13.20
N ALA A 182 7.46 10.03 13.76
CA ALA A 182 8.80 9.48 13.76
C ALA A 182 9.23 9.02 12.34
N VAL A 183 8.30 8.55 11.52
CA VAL A 183 8.54 8.22 10.11
C VAL A 183 8.80 9.51 9.32
N ILE A 184 7.96 10.52 9.46
CA ILE A 184 8.09 11.84 8.81
C ILE A 184 9.45 12.48 9.12
N LYS A 185 9.92 12.40 10.37
CA LYS A 185 11.20 12.96 10.82
C LYS A 185 12.42 12.11 10.47
N HIS A 186 12.24 10.95 9.86
CA HIS A 186 13.38 10.10 9.51
C HIS A 186 14.30 10.79 8.49
N LYS A 187 15.62 10.59 8.61
CA LYS A 187 16.65 11.24 7.75
C LYS A 187 16.42 11.03 6.25
N TRP A 188 15.77 9.97 5.85
CA TRP A 188 15.43 9.71 4.46
C TRP A 188 14.44 10.73 3.90
N PHE A 189 13.61 11.31 4.73
CA PHE A 189 12.65 12.37 4.37
C PHE A 189 13.15 13.79 4.69
N SER A 190 14.39 13.98 5.15
CA SER A 190 14.86 15.27 5.69
C SER A 190 14.80 16.44 4.69
N SER A 191 14.86 16.17 3.39
CA SER A 191 14.76 17.17 2.31
C SER A 191 13.42 17.15 1.59
N PHE A 192 12.43 16.43 2.12
CA PHE A 192 11.13 16.28 1.47
C PHE A 192 10.19 17.43 1.86
N ASP A 193 9.55 18.03 0.87
CA ASP A 193 8.57 19.11 1.08
C ASP A 193 7.19 18.54 1.42
N TRP A 194 6.96 18.30 2.70
CA TRP A 194 5.69 17.80 3.21
C TRP A 194 4.54 18.80 3.03
N ALA A 195 4.82 20.11 3.17
CA ALA A 195 3.79 21.14 3.00
C ALA A 195 3.34 21.26 1.53
N GLY A 196 4.29 21.16 0.60
CA GLY A 196 3.98 21.13 -0.82
C GLY A 196 3.25 19.84 -1.22
N LEU A 197 3.56 18.69 -0.60
CA LEU A 197 2.78 17.46 -0.83
C LEU A 197 1.32 17.62 -0.40
N GLU A 198 1.08 18.15 0.80
CA GLU A 198 -0.26 18.34 1.37
C GLU A 198 -1.12 19.26 0.49
N LYS A 199 -0.52 20.31 -0.05
CA LYS A 199 -1.18 21.27 -0.95
C LYS A 199 -1.22 20.81 -2.41
N MET A 200 -0.64 19.64 -2.74
CA MET A 200 -0.43 19.16 -4.12
C MET A 200 0.37 20.15 -5.00
N GLU A 201 1.30 20.88 -4.41
CA GLU A 201 2.19 21.84 -5.10
C GLU A 201 3.53 21.22 -5.50
N THR A 202 3.93 20.11 -4.84
CA THR A 202 5.15 19.35 -5.19
C THR A 202 4.96 18.69 -6.54
N ARG A 203 5.92 18.88 -7.46
CA ARG A 203 5.86 18.21 -8.77
C ARG A 203 5.97 16.70 -8.61
N ALA A 204 4.93 15.98 -9.06
CA ALA A 204 4.96 14.51 -9.09
C ALA A 204 6.07 14.00 -10.03
N PRO A 205 6.76 12.89 -9.68
CA PRO A 205 7.85 12.34 -10.48
C PRO A 205 7.39 11.77 -11.83
N TYR A 206 6.12 11.44 -11.95
CA TYR A 206 5.48 10.98 -13.17
C TYR A 206 4.10 11.64 -13.29
N LYS A 207 3.74 12.03 -14.49
CA LYS A 207 2.41 12.54 -14.81
C LYS A 207 1.81 11.63 -15.88
N PRO A 208 0.68 10.96 -15.61
CA PRO A 208 0.02 10.10 -16.60
C PRO A 208 -0.39 10.88 -17.84
N ALA A 209 -0.33 10.22 -19.00
CA ALA A 209 -0.94 10.74 -20.21
C ALA A 209 -2.46 10.52 -20.15
N ILE A 210 -3.23 11.58 -20.30
CA ILE A 210 -4.69 11.56 -20.22
C ILE A 210 -5.24 12.36 -21.39
N SER A 211 -6.14 11.76 -22.16
CA SER A 211 -6.70 12.33 -23.38
C SER A 211 -8.03 13.08 -23.15
N SER A 212 -8.83 12.65 -22.18
CA SER A 212 -10.14 13.25 -21.82
C SER A 212 -10.44 13.11 -20.34
N LYS A 213 -11.56 13.70 -19.89
CA LYS A 213 -12.03 13.58 -18.49
C LYS A 213 -12.52 12.17 -18.14
N GLU A 214 -12.91 11.39 -19.14
CA GLU A 214 -13.42 10.03 -19.03
C GLU A 214 -12.38 8.96 -19.43
N ASP A 215 -11.11 9.37 -19.64
CA ASP A 215 -10.05 8.49 -20.09
C ASP A 215 -9.71 7.42 -19.04
N ILE A 216 -9.84 6.17 -19.44
CA ILE A 216 -9.48 4.97 -18.65
C ILE A 216 -8.31 4.19 -19.29
N GLY A 217 -7.63 4.76 -20.29
CA GLY A 217 -6.58 4.09 -21.06
C GLY A 217 -5.32 3.72 -20.26
N ASN A 218 -5.20 4.20 -19.00
CA ASN A 218 -4.13 3.81 -18.09
C ASN A 218 -4.47 2.58 -17.23
N PHE A 219 -5.63 1.95 -17.46
CA PHE A 219 -6.04 0.71 -16.81
C PHE A 219 -6.04 -0.44 -17.81
N ASP A 220 -5.78 -1.66 -17.34
CA ASP A 220 -5.93 -2.85 -18.14
C ASP A 220 -7.42 -3.05 -18.52
N VAL A 221 -7.66 -3.48 -19.74
CA VAL A 221 -9.02 -3.81 -20.20
C VAL A 221 -9.34 -5.22 -19.70
N PHE A 222 -10.33 -5.31 -18.83
CA PHE A 222 -10.91 -6.58 -18.41
C PHE A 222 -12.15 -6.87 -19.25
N ASP A 223 -12.29 -8.11 -19.69
CA ASP A 223 -13.50 -8.58 -20.35
C ASP A 223 -14.62 -8.62 -19.29
N GLU A 224 -15.59 -7.74 -19.41
CA GLU A 224 -16.81 -7.78 -18.58
C GLU A 224 -17.56 -9.05 -19.02
N GLY A 225 -17.38 -10.15 -18.27
CA GLY A 225 -18.11 -11.40 -18.53
C GLY A 225 -19.61 -11.17 -18.66
N GLU A 226 -20.32 -12.10 -19.26
CA GLU A 226 -21.76 -12.02 -19.49
C GLU A 226 -22.48 -11.63 -18.19
N THR A 227 -23.31 -10.59 -18.27
CA THR A 227 -24.15 -10.13 -17.17
C THR A 227 -25.02 -11.31 -16.68
N PRO A 228 -24.96 -11.73 -15.38
CA PRO A 228 -25.78 -12.81 -14.91
C PRO A 228 -27.25 -12.57 -15.23
N SER A 229 -27.93 -13.52 -15.86
CA SER A 229 -29.35 -13.40 -16.15
C SER A 229 -30.15 -13.53 -14.85
N SER A 230 -31.33 -12.92 -14.78
CA SER A 230 -32.21 -13.04 -13.62
C SER A 230 -32.61 -14.49 -13.28
N SER A 231 -32.37 -15.45 -14.19
CA SER A 231 -32.59 -16.88 -14.01
C SER A 231 -31.48 -17.58 -13.19
N ASP A 232 -30.32 -16.95 -12.99
CA ASP A 232 -29.18 -17.55 -12.30
C ASP A 232 -29.24 -17.37 -10.76
N TRP A 233 -30.26 -16.68 -10.26
CA TRP A 233 -30.47 -16.44 -8.85
C TRP A 233 -31.43 -17.47 -8.23
N SER A 234 -30.91 -18.37 -7.42
CA SER A 234 -31.74 -19.18 -6.53
C SER A 234 -31.89 -18.50 -5.16
N PRO A 235 -33.09 -18.50 -4.54
CA PRO A 235 -33.32 -17.90 -3.22
C PRO A 235 -32.51 -18.55 -2.08
N ASP A 236 -31.90 -19.70 -2.31
CA ASP A 236 -31.18 -20.51 -1.31
C ASP A 236 -29.79 -19.96 -0.92
N LEU A 237 -29.31 -18.86 -1.55
CA LEU A 237 -28.02 -18.23 -1.23
C LEU A 237 -28.11 -17.18 -0.09
N LEU A 238 -29.28 -17.01 0.51
CA LEU A 238 -29.54 -16.05 1.61
C LEU A 238 -29.87 -16.70 2.95
N SER A 239 -29.68 -18.02 3.10
CA SER A 239 -29.88 -18.75 4.36
C SER A 239 -28.60 -18.92 5.16
#